data_7f631db590c1598e1ba05a9ec50d9c05
#
_entry.id   7f631db590c1598e1ba05a9ec50d9c05
#
_cell.length_a   1.000
_cell.length_b   1.000
_cell.length_c   1.000
_cell.angle_alpha   90.00
_cell.angle_beta   90.00
_cell.angle_gamma   90.00
#
_symmetry.space_group_name_H-M   'P 1'
#
loop_
_entity.id
_entity.type
_entity.pdbx_description
1 polymer ?
#
loop_
_entity_poly.entity_id
_entity_poly.type
_entity_poly.pdbx_seq_one_letter_code
_entity_poly.pdbx_strand_id
1 'polypeptide(L)'
;RFDQGLALTEAANPGLILICGRYEGIDERFVSQYVDTEWSVGDYVLSGGELPAMTVMDAISRHLPGTLGNQQSVIDESHLDGTLDYPHYTRPEIVGTQSVPQELMSGDHNRTRRYRRSLALQRTMERRPDLLTGRLFDPLDRQLLTACAQQLGPHTVEKEREKK
;
A
#
# COMPACT_ATOMS: atom_id res chain seq x y z
N ARG A 1 12.65 -1.26 -8.48
CA ARG A 1 11.71 -2.02 -7.66
C ARG A 1 10.27 -1.73 -8.08
N PHE A 2 9.48 -2.77 -8.33
CA PHE A 2 8.07 -2.62 -8.66
C PHE A 2 7.27 -2.13 -7.43
N ASP A 3 6.47 -1.10 -7.62
CA ASP A 3 5.63 -0.48 -6.59
C ASP A 3 4.28 -0.01 -7.17
N GLN A 4 3.45 0.60 -6.34
CA GLN A 4 2.12 1.06 -6.72
C GLN A 4 2.17 2.19 -7.78
N GLY A 5 3.19 3.05 -7.75
CA GLY A 5 3.36 4.11 -8.75
C GLY A 5 3.65 3.54 -10.14
N LEU A 6 4.51 2.52 -10.21
CA LEU A 6 4.76 1.79 -11.46
C LEU A 6 3.51 1.04 -11.94
N ALA A 7 2.77 0.38 -11.05
CA ALA A 7 1.52 -0.29 -11.42
C ALA A 7 0.52 0.67 -12.10
N LEU A 8 0.38 1.89 -11.55
CA LEU A 8 -0.45 2.95 -12.15
C LEU A 8 0.06 3.41 -13.51
N THR A 9 1.37 3.60 -13.65
CA THR A 9 2.00 4.02 -14.91
C THR A 9 1.80 2.97 -15.98
N GLU A 10 2.06 1.71 -15.66
CA GLU A 10 1.96 0.59 -16.59
C GLU A 10 0.51 0.26 -16.98
N ALA A 11 -0.46 0.55 -16.12
CA ALA A 11 -1.88 0.41 -16.46
C ALA A 11 -2.34 1.37 -17.59
N ALA A 12 -1.60 2.43 -17.86
CA ALA A 12 -1.86 3.35 -18.96
C ALA A 12 -1.25 2.89 -20.30
N ASN A 13 -0.38 1.88 -20.29
CA ASN A 13 0.25 1.35 -21.50
C ASN A 13 -0.72 0.46 -22.29
N PRO A 14 -0.62 0.44 -23.64
CA PRO A 14 -1.51 -0.35 -24.48
C PRO A 14 -1.29 -1.87 -24.37
N GLY A 15 -0.16 -2.30 -23.81
CA GLY A 15 0.17 -3.71 -23.60
C GLY A 15 1.50 -3.89 -22.91
N LEU A 16 1.70 -5.07 -22.34
CA LEU A 16 2.90 -5.44 -21.61
C LEU A 16 3.28 -6.89 -21.94
N ILE A 17 4.56 -7.11 -22.21
CA ILE A 17 5.15 -8.44 -22.37
C ILE A 17 6.03 -8.73 -21.15
N LEU A 18 5.68 -9.75 -20.37
CA LEU A 18 6.46 -10.18 -19.22
C LEU A 18 7.31 -11.39 -19.58
N ILE A 19 8.62 -11.27 -19.43
CA ILE A 19 9.58 -12.32 -19.69
C ILE A 19 9.98 -12.95 -18.35
N CYS A 20 9.66 -14.23 -18.18
CA CYS A 20 9.88 -14.96 -16.95
C CYS A 20 11.11 -15.87 -17.09
N GLY A 21 12.22 -15.53 -16.43
CA GLY A 21 13.40 -16.36 -16.37
C GLY A 21 13.24 -17.55 -15.43
N ARG A 22 13.96 -18.62 -15.70
CA ARG A 22 14.13 -19.79 -14.84
C ARG A 22 15.59 -20.21 -14.78
N TYR A 23 15.93 -21.09 -13.85
CA TYR A 23 17.27 -21.64 -13.63
C TYR A 23 18.28 -20.52 -13.28
N GLU A 24 19.32 -20.35 -14.09
CA GLU A 24 20.40 -19.37 -13.89
C GLU A 24 20.03 -17.95 -14.42
N GLY A 25 18.83 -17.77 -15.00
CA GLY A 25 18.37 -16.49 -15.52
C GLY A 25 18.18 -16.45 -17.04
N ILE A 26 18.20 -15.25 -17.59
CA ILE A 26 18.03 -14.97 -19.02
C ILE A 26 19.36 -14.50 -19.59
N ASP A 27 19.69 -14.89 -20.83
CA ASP A 27 20.91 -14.45 -21.50
C ASP A 27 20.99 -12.91 -21.52
N GLU A 28 22.07 -12.38 -20.96
CA GLU A 28 22.28 -10.92 -20.83
C GLU A 28 22.26 -10.20 -22.18
N ARG A 29 22.70 -10.85 -23.25
CA ARG A 29 22.66 -10.28 -24.61
C ARG A 29 21.22 -10.09 -25.10
N PHE A 30 20.29 -10.98 -24.65
CA PHE A 30 18.87 -10.84 -24.94
C PHE A 30 18.28 -9.69 -24.11
N VAL A 31 18.60 -9.66 -22.81
CA VAL A 31 18.11 -8.60 -21.91
C VAL A 31 18.55 -7.22 -22.45
N SER A 32 19.85 -7.05 -22.71
CA SER A 32 20.41 -5.79 -23.18
C SER A 32 19.84 -5.30 -24.53
N GLN A 33 19.39 -6.22 -25.39
CA GLN A 33 18.93 -5.89 -26.74
C GLN A 33 17.39 -5.71 -26.84
N TYR A 34 16.62 -6.41 -26.04
CA TYR A 34 15.18 -6.54 -26.24
C TYR A 34 14.31 -6.20 -25.03
N VAL A 35 14.91 -6.01 -23.84
CA VAL A 35 14.16 -5.73 -22.61
C VAL A 35 14.20 -4.24 -22.31
N ASP A 36 13.05 -3.62 -22.24
CA ASP A 36 12.95 -2.19 -21.93
C ASP A 36 13.19 -1.89 -20.46
N THR A 37 12.76 -2.79 -19.56
CA THR A 37 12.85 -2.58 -18.11
C THR A 37 12.89 -3.91 -17.36
N GLU A 38 13.74 -3.97 -16.34
CA GLU A 38 13.78 -5.08 -15.39
C GLU A 38 13.16 -4.65 -14.06
N TRP A 39 12.25 -5.47 -13.53
CA TRP A 39 11.58 -5.20 -12.26
C TRP A 39 11.90 -6.25 -11.21
N SER A 40 12.09 -5.79 -9.97
CA SER A 40 12.15 -6.64 -8.78
C SER A 40 10.90 -6.46 -7.94
N VAL A 41 10.31 -7.55 -7.48
CA VAL A 41 9.18 -7.53 -6.52
C VAL A 41 9.64 -7.57 -5.06
N GLY A 42 10.96 -7.74 -4.80
CA GLY A 42 11.54 -7.72 -3.45
C GLY A 42 12.92 -8.36 -3.38
N ASP A 43 13.59 -8.18 -2.25
CA ASP A 43 14.97 -8.64 -2.01
C ASP A 43 14.96 -10.08 -1.47
N TYR A 44 14.47 -11.02 -2.28
CA TYR A 44 14.44 -12.46 -2.00
C TYR A 44 14.51 -13.26 -3.30
N VAL A 45 14.89 -14.52 -3.21
CA VAL A 45 15.04 -15.40 -4.37
C VAL A 45 13.81 -16.27 -4.56
N LEU A 46 13.34 -16.35 -5.79
CA LEU A 46 12.25 -17.22 -6.24
C LEU A 46 12.76 -18.22 -7.28
N SER A 47 12.06 -19.32 -7.48
CA SER A 47 12.45 -20.37 -8.44
C SER A 47 12.26 -19.99 -9.91
N GLY A 48 11.58 -18.87 -10.18
CA GLY A 48 11.33 -18.37 -11.53
C GLY A 48 10.54 -17.06 -11.53
N GLY A 49 10.41 -16.44 -12.69
CA GLY A 49 9.76 -15.15 -12.87
C GLY A 49 8.22 -15.18 -12.90
N GLU A 50 7.59 -16.35 -12.89
CA GLU A 50 6.14 -16.47 -13.08
C GLU A 50 5.34 -15.88 -11.92
N LEU A 51 5.76 -16.12 -10.66
CA LEU A 51 5.11 -15.54 -9.50
C LEU A 51 5.26 -14.02 -9.44
N PRO A 52 6.46 -13.44 -9.67
CA PRO A 52 6.60 -12.00 -9.89
C PRO A 52 5.69 -11.46 -11.00
N ALA A 53 5.63 -12.12 -12.15
CA ALA A 53 4.78 -11.72 -13.26
C ALA A 53 3.29 -11.71 -12.86
N MET A 54 2.82 -12.73 -12.15
CA MET A 54 1.45 -12.76 -11.62
C MET A 54 1.18 -11.61 -10.65
N THR A 55 2.12 -11.28 -9.76
CA THR A 55 2.02 -10.15 -8.84
C THR A 55 1.92 -8.82 -9.60
N VAL A 56 2.76 -8.63 -10.61
CA VAL A 56 2.75 -7.43 -11.47
C VAL A 56 1.43 -7.33 -12.24
N MET A 57 0.97 -8.42 -12.85
CA MET A 57 -0.31 -8.45 -13.58
C MET A 57 -1.49 -8.14 -12.68
N ASP A 58 -1.56 -8.72 -11.48
CA ASP A 58 -2.63 -8.45 -10.52
C ASP A 58 -2.65 -6.97 -10.13
N ALA A 59 -1.49 -6.42 -9.73
CA ALA A 59 -1.37 -5.02 -9.35
C ALA A 59 -1.77 -4.05 -10.46
N ILE A 60 -1.36 -4.30 -11.72
CA ILE A 60 -1.69 -3.47 -12.87
C ILE A 60 -3.19 -3.60 -13.22
N SER A 61 -3.73 -4.83 -13.24
CA SER A 61 -5.10 -5.10 -13.68
C SER A 61 -6.14 -4.39 -12.81
N ARG A 62 -5.86 -4.18 -11.53
CA ARG A 62 -6.73 -3.46 -10.59
C ARG A 62 -6.99 -2.01 -11.00
N HIS A 63 -6.10 -1.42 -11.82
CA HIS A 63 -6.21 -0.04 -12.34
C HIS A 63 -6.89 0.03 -13.71
N LEU A 64 -7.13 -1.11 -14.35
CA LEU A 64 -7.80 -1.13 -15.64
C LEU A 64 -9.30 -0.88 -15.47
N PRO A 65 -9.92 -0.05 -16.36
CA PRO A 65 -11.35 0.20 -16.32
C PRO A 65 -12.16 -1.10 -16.41
N GLY A 66 -13.14 -1.25 -15.51
CA GLY A 66 -14.04 -2.41 -15.51
C GLY A 66 -13.51 -3.67 -14.82
N THR A 67 -12.29 -3.68 -14.34
CA THR A 67 -11.73 -4.85 -13.62
C THR A 67 -12.32 -4.98 -12.21
N LEU A 68 -12.53 -3.87 -11.52
CA LEU A 68 -13.13 -3.86 -10.19
C LEU A 68 -14.55 -3.29 -10.24
N GLY A 69 -15.47 -3.94 -9.54
CA GLY A 69 -16.89 -3.53 -9.49
C GLY A 69 -17.13 -2.19 -8.78
N ASN A 70 -16.18 -1.72 -7.97
CA ASN A 70 -16.26 -0.44 -7.29
C ASN A 70 -14.92 0.30 -7.40
N GLN A 71 -14.85 1.27 -8.32
CA GLN A 71 -13.66 2.10 -8.53
C GLN A 71 -13.30 2.95 -7.31
N GLN A 72 -14.27 3.29 -6.46
CA GLN A 72 -14.02 4.07 -5.25
C GLN A 72 -13.18 3.29 -4.23
N SER A 73 -13.29 1.95 -4.20
CA SER A 73 -12.49 1.10 -3.31
C SER A 73 -10.99 1.16 -3.62
N VAL A 74 -10.63 1.39 -4.88
CA VAL A 74 -9.21 1.51 -5.29
C VAL A 74 -8.57 2.77 -4.71
N ILE A 75 -9.33 3.87 -4.63
CA ILE A 75 -8.83 5.18 -4.18
C ILE A 75 -8.45 5.16 -2.69
N ASP A 76 -9.14 4.35 -1.89
CA ASP A 76 -8.94 4.26 -0.45
C ASP A 76 -7.86 3.22 -0.05
N GLU A 77 -7.26 2.50 -1.00
CA GLU A 77 -6.27 1.45 -0.72
C GLU A 77 -4.88 1.99 -0.33
N SER A 78 -4.10 1.14 0.35
CA SER A 78 -2.72 1.45 0.73
C SER A 78 -1.87 1.89 -0.46
N HIS A 79 -0.95 2.80 -0.21
CA HIS A 79 0.06 3.32 -1.15
C HIS A 79 -0.44 4.23 -2.28
N LEU A 80 -1.73 4.33 -2.57
CA LEU A 80 -2.25 5.24 -3.60
C LEU A 80 -2.09 6.70 -3.20
N ASP A 81 -2.46 7.02 -1.95
CA ASP A 81 -2.24 8.34 -1.38
C ASP A 81 -0.94 8.43 -0.56
N GLY A 82 -0.08 7.40 -0.64
CA GLY A 82 1.19 7.30 0.08
C GLY A 82 1.05 6.99 1.56
N THR A 83 -0.10 6.49 2.01
CA THR A 83 -0.30 5.99 3.37
C THR A 83 -0.68 4.51 3.36
N LEU A 84 -0.62 3.85 4.51
CA LEU A 84 -1.25 2.55 4.70
C LEU A 84 -2.75 2.73 4.89
N ASP A 85 -3.51 1.73 4.49
CA ASP A 85 -4.94 1.68 4.71
C ASP A 85 -5.31 1.59 6.19
N TYR A 86 -6.50 2.07 6.55
CA TYR A 86 -7.04 1.99 7.90
C TYR A 86 -7.48 0.57 8.24
N PRO A 87 -7.67 0.22 9.55
CA PRO A 87 -8.19 -1.08 9.97
C PRO A 87 -9.62 -1.30 9.49
N HIS A 88 -9.88 -2.47 8.91
CA HIS A 88 -11.22 -2.89 8.51
C HIS A 88 -11.85 -3.80 9.56
N TYR A 89 -13.17 -3.72 9.67
CA TYR A 89 -13.98 -4.52 10.57
C TYR A 89 -15.06 -5.25 9.77
N THR A 90 -15.35 -6.48 10.18
CA THR A 90 -16.42 -7.30 9.59
C THR A 90 -17.47 -7.63 10.65
N ARG A 91 -18.56 -8.24 10.25
CA ARG A 91 -19.58 -8.78 11.15
C ARG A 91 -19.05 -10.02 11.88
N PRO A 92 -19.49 -10.28 13.13
CA PRO A 92 -20.44 -9.48 13.95
C PRO A 92 -19.80 -8.21 14.53
N GLU A 93 -20.63 -7.26 15.02
CA GLU A 93 -20.21 -6.01 15.63
C GLU A 93 -19.34 -6.21 16.88
N ILE A 94 -19.58 -7.27 17.64
CA ILE A 94 -18.85 -7.60 18.87
C ILE A 94 -18.24 -8.99 18.71
N VAL A 95 -16.93 -9.09 18.95
CA VAL A 95 -16.18 -10.34 19.03
C VAL A 95 -15.45 -10.43 20.37
N GLY A 96 -15.91 -11.31 21.24
CA GLY A 96 -15.45 -11.39 22.63
C GLY A 96 -15.71 -10.09 23.41
N THR A 97 -14.67 -9.40 23.81
CA THR A 97 -14.75 -8.10 24.49
C THR A 97 -14.49 -6.90 23.59
N GLN A 98 -14.23 -7.15 22.29
CA GLN A 98 -13.91 -6.10 21.32
C GLN A 98 -15.13 -5.76 20.48
N SER A 99 -15.41 -4.47 20.33
CA SER A 99 -16.49 -3.94 19.48
C SER A 99 -15.92 -3.12 18.34
N VAL A 100 -16.68 -3.04 17.25
CA VAL A 100 -16.42 -2.08 16.18
C VAL A 100 -16.48 -0.66 16.74
N PRO A 101 -15.52 0.24 16.40
CA PRO A 101 -15.55 1.62 16.87
C PRO A 101 -16.85 2.34 16.51
N GLN A 102 -17.40 3.10 17.45
CA GLN A 102 -18.67 3.82 17.28
C GLN A 102 -18.65 4.82 16.14
N GLU A 103 -17.49 5.41 15.85
CA GLU A 103 -17.28 6.32 14.73
C GLU A 103 -17.64 5.69 13.38
N LEU A 104 -17.41 4.39 13.24
CA LEU A 104 -17.73 3.63 12.03
C LEU A 104 -19.20 3.23 11.94
N MET A 105 -19.90 3.22 13.08
CA MET A 105 -21.32 2.83 13.20
C MET A 105 -22.27 4.02 13.19
N SER A 106 -21.77 5.25 13.26
CA SER A 106 -22.55 6.48 13.48
C SER A 106 -23.47 6.88 12.32
N GLY A 107 -23.28 6.36 11.11
CA GLY A 107 -23.96 6.80 9.90
C GLY A 107 -23.50 8.18 9.38
N ASP A 108 -22.68 8.91 10.13
CA ASP A 108 -22.08 10.18 9.70
C ASP A 108 -20.86 9.93 8.82
N HIS A 109 -21.03 10.13 7.52
CA HIS A 109 -19.97 9.89 6.53
C HIS A 109 -18.72 10.77 6.75
N ASN A 110 -18.90 12.03 7.20
CA ASN A 110 -17.78 12.93 7.44
C ASN A 110 -16.97 12.50 8.68
N ARG A 111 -17.68 12.15 9.76
CA ARG A 111 -17.06 11.62 10.97
C ARG A 111 -16.32 10.31 10.68
N THR A 112 -16.95 9.39 9.96
CA THR A 112 -16.36 8.12 9.55
C THR A 112 -15.12 8.32 8.70
N ARG A 113 -15.17 9.22 7.70
CA ARG A 113 -14.02 9.53 6.82
C ARG A 113 -12.85 10.10 7.60
N ARG A 114 -13.10 11.07 8.48
CA ARG A 114 -12.07 11.67 9.33
C ARG A 114 -11.44 10.64 10.27
N TYR A 115 -12.24 9.75 10.85
CA TYR A 115 -11.78 8.69 11.72
C TYR A 115 -10.90 7.69 10.97
N ARG A 116 -11.34 7.19 9.82
CA ARG A 116 -10.55 6.33 8.93
C ARG A 116 -9.22 6.97 8.57
N ARG A 117 -9.23 8.25 8.19
CA ARG A 117 -8.00 8.99 7.87
C ARG A 117 -7.04 9.06 9.05
N SER A 118 -7.52 9.31 10.25
CA SER A 118 -6.67 9.34 11.45
C SER A 118 -6.02 7.97 11.72
N LEU A 119 -6.77 6.88 11.56
CA LEU A 119 -6.25 5.52 11.73
C LEU A 119 -5.22 5.14 10.65
N ALA A 120 -5.45 5.56 9.39
CA ALA A 120 -4.49 5.35 8.30
C ALA A 120 -3.16 6.05 8.59
N LEU A 121 -3.20 7.32 9.00
CA LEU A 121 -2.02 8.10 9.35
C LEU A 121 -1.31 7.53 10.59
N GLN A 122 -2.04 7.16 11.64
CA GLN A 122 -1.48 6.52 12.82
C GLN A 122 -0.76 5.22 12.45
N ARG A 123 -1.43 4.34 11.72
CA ARG A 123 -0.86 3.05 11.27
C ARG A 123 0.37 3.25 10.40
N THR A 124 0.38 4.27 9.54
CA THR A 124 1.53 4.60 8.70
C THR A 124 2.70 5.09 9.56
N MET A 125 2.43 5.95 10.54
CA MET A 125 3.44 6.43 11.48
C MET A 125 4.08 5.30 12.29
N GLU A 126 3.28 4.32 12.72
CA GLU A 126 3.74 3.18 13.51
C GLU A 126 4.52 2.15 12.69
N ARG A 127 4.10 1.87 11.44
CA ARG A 127 4.58 0.73 10.66
C ARG A 127 5.47 1.09 9.48
N ARG A 128 5.22 2.26 8.89
CA ARG A 128 5.90 2.73 7.68
C ARG A 128 6.15 4.25 7.76
N PRO A 129 6.91 4.71 8.78
CA PRO A 129 7.23 6.13 8.93
C PRO A 129 7.98 6.70 7.72
N ASP A 130 8.68 5.86 6.97
CA ASP A 130 9.35 6.21 5.71
C ASP A 130 8.40 6.82 4.69
N LEU A 131 7.14 6.37 4.61
CA LEU A 131 6.12 6.90 3.70
C LEU A 131 5.67 8.33 4.04
N LEU A 132 5.92 8.79 5.25
CA LEU A 132 5.57 10.15 5.68
C LEU A 132 6.74 11.13 5.51
N THR A 133 7.96 10.64 5.27
CA THR A 133 9.16 11.47 5.19
C THR A 133 9.17 12.28 3.90
N GLY A 134 9.44 13.59 4.02
CA GLY A 134 9.52 14.50 2.87
C GLY A 134 8.19 14.84 2.20
N ARG A 135 7.08 14.40 2.76
CA ARG A 135 5.74 14.59 2.21
C ARG A 135 5.14 15.93 2.64
N LEU A 136 4.42 16.57 1.72
CA LEU A 136 3.55 17.70 2.02
C LEU A 136 2.17 17.21 2.44
N PHE A 137 1.75 17.59 3.65
CA PHE A 137 0.44 17.25 4.19
C PHE A 137 -0.50 18.43 4.09
N ASP A 138 -1.77 18.16 3.80
CA ASP A 138 -2.82 19.14 3.90
C ASP A 138 -3.08 19.56 5.37
N PRO A 139 -3.86 20.62 5.62
CA PRO A 139 -4.12 21.08 6.99
C PRO A 139 -4.78 20.05 7.89
N LEU A 140 -5.67 19.20 7.35
CA LEU A 140 -6.36 18.15 8.09
C LEU A 140 -5.37 17.04 8.50
N ASP A 141 -4.59 16.57 7.57
CA ASP A 141 -3.58 15.52 7.84
C ASP A 141 -2.55 15.98 8.88
N ARG A 142 -2.10 17.25 8.80
CA ARG A 142 -1.20 17.83 9.83
C ARG A 142 -1.82 17.84 11.20
N GLN A 143 -3.08 18.21 11.30
CA GLN A 143 -3.81 18.20 12.58
C GLN A 143 -3.94 16.77 13.13
N LEU A 144 -4.30 15.82 12.28
CA LEU A 144 -4.44 14.41 12.67
C LEU A 144 -3.11 13.79 13.09
N LEU A 145 -2.02 14.03 12.35
CA LEU A 145 -0.67 13.55 12.70
C LEU A 145 -0.20 14.12 14.04
N THR A 146 -0.46 15.40 14.31
CA THR A 146 -0.13 16.03 15.60
C THR A 146 -0.90 15.35 16.75
N ALA A 147 -2.19 15.08 16.57
CA ALA A 147 -2.99 14.38 17.56
C ALA A 147 -2.51 12.93 17.78
N CYS A 148 -2.18 12.20 16.71
CA CYS A 148 -1.64 10.84 16.79
C CYS A 148 -0.29 10.82 17.54
N ALA A 149 0.61 11.76 17.23
CA ALA A 149 1.91 11.84 17.90
C ALA A 149 1.78 12.09 19.42
N GLN A 150 0.80 12.90 19.83
CA GLN A 150 0.51 13.13 21.25
C GLN A 150 -0.02 11.88 21.97
N GLN A 151 -0.80 11.04 21.27
CA GLN A 151 -1.34 9.79 21.83
C GLN A 151 -0.29 8.69 21.95
N LEU A 152 0.65 8.60 21.00
CA LEU A 152 1.70 7.58 20.99
C LEU A 152 2.77 7.80 22.09
N GLY A 153 2.93 9.01 22.61
CA GLY A 153 3.93 9.33 23.62
C GLY A 153 5.38 9.12 23.17
N PRO A 154 6.38 9.55 23.94
CA PRO A 154 7.80 9.46 23.54
C PRO A 154 8.38 8.04 23.50
N HIS A 155 7.68 7.01 23.98
CA HIS A 155 8.23 5.66 24.17
C HIS A 155 8.16 4.72 22.94
N THR A 156 7.46 5.06 21.88
CA THR A 156 7.29 4.14 20.73
C THR A 156 8.44 4.23 19.72
N VAL A 157 9.18 5.33 19.71
CA VAL A 157 10.28 5.58 18.76
C VAL A 157 11.61 4.91 19.18
N GLU A 158 11.78 4.58 20.46
CA GLU A 158 13.04 3.99 20.97
C GLU A 158 13.13 2.47 20.77
N LYS A 159 12.01 1.74 20.75
CA LYS A 159 12.02 0.26 20.66
C LYS A 159 12.51 -0.30 19.33
N GLU A 160 12.56 0.47 18.26
CA GLU A 160 13.07 0.02 16.96
C GLU A 160 14.58 0.27 16.79
N ARG A 161 15.20 1.11 17.61
CA ARG A 161 16.65 1.32 17.58
C ARG A 161 17.47 0.23 18.25
N GLU A 162 16.87 -0.53 19.15
CA GLU A 162 17.55 -1.63 19.89
C GLU A 162 17.47 -3.00 19.20
N LYS A 163 16.79 -3.10 18.03
CA LYS A 163 16.66 -4.36 17.27
C LYS A 163 17.44 -4.37 15.94
N LYS A 164 18.40 -3.47 15.76
CA LYS A 164 19.32 -3.52 14.62
C LYS A 164 20.73 -3.87 15.04
#